data_472a5d9afd4313cb7a5bd8b74970bd30
#
_entry.id   472a5d9afd4313cb7a5bd8b74970bd30
#
_cell.length_a   1.000
_cell.length_b   1.000
_cell.length_c   1.000
_cell.angle_alpha   90.00
_cell.angle_beta   90.00
_cell.angle_gamma   90.00
#
_symmetry.space_group_name_H-M   'P 1'
#
loop_
_entity.id
_entity.type
_entity.pdbx_description
1 polymer ?
#
loop_
_entity_poly.entity_id
_entity_poly.type
_entity_poly.pdbx_seq_one_letter_code
_entity_poly.pdbx_strand_id
1 'polypeptide(L)'
;MGIPQPMVKMSAIGLVALALMPALWVLGSNRDIPQFGTYQDDGLFLIGAKSISEHRGYRISNLPGEPFQTKYEPLHAWLLAGIWSINGKFPGNLSLVSIYQALVLVSFIALSGLLVRSFRFSPLESAALCAFLALSPWVIYWATMPFSDYLFAALVTATFLLLNRRLFVAAGLVAAAACLTKSAGMLIVPAVLIGGLRSRDWRSAGAFLIPVLPAVAGWTLWASFHRAPSDQPILWYYTDYVAAFLKNGGLRALPDIIPHNLVSIMTASGSVVIHNLPDSMPGRFLCILVLAAMVTGAVRIVKRTGLVEYPVFCLLLALTLSVWNFSPSVRLMLPMLPLLAIGLYLEGGVLAALIRRSLQGNDRGNRIAAYVILTAIFAGCLYGIRQNAIFIAREIPALLQQSRELTARSRDVFRWCRTSLPASAVVLASDDTLVYLYTGRKSVRPVPNSVAFYTNDHAGMLTNFTQLDELTRAFGITHILINPHDYETEFEPEDRQQILRLLLENPHLKTIYAADGFTVLEIESPSISAAR
;
A
#
# COMPACT_ATOMS: atom_id res chain seq x y z
N MET A 1 -29.43 10.93 35.01
CA MET A 1 -28.43 12.01 34.95
C MET A 1 -27.61 11.83 33.70
N GLY A 2 -27.66 12.72 32.71
CA GLY A 2 -26.86 12.64 31.49
C GLY A 2 -25.42 13.10 31.77
N ILE A 3 -24.44 12.35 31.28
CA ILE A 3 -23.02 12.72 31.37
C ILE A 3 -22.83 14.07 30.63
N PRO A 4 -22.16 15.06 31.25
CA PRO A 4 -21.92 16.36 30.60
C PRO A 4 -21.19 16.22 29.26
N GLN A 5 -21.63 16.94 28.22
CA GLN A 5 -21.05 16.87 26.86
C GLN A 5 -19.51 17.04 26.81
N PRO A 6 -18.86 17.93 27.61
CA PRO A 6 -17.40 18.03 27.61
C PRO A 6 -16.72 16.74 28.12
N MET A 7 -17.27 16.06 29.13
CA MET A 7 -16.74 14.78 29.61
C MET A 7 -16.82 13.68 28.56
N VAL A 8 -17.89 13.60 27.79
CA VAL A 8 -18.03 12.63 26.69
C VAL A 8 -17.00 12.87 25.59
N LYS A 9 -16.72 14.15 25.28
CA LYS A 9 -15.68 14.50 24.28
C LYS A 9 -14.27 14.14 24.77
N MET A 10 -13.95 14.43 26.03
CA MET A 10 -12.67 14.06 26.63
C MET A 10 -12.47 12.54 26.67
N SER A 11 -13.50 11.77 27.02
CA SER A 11 -13.47 10.30 27.01
C SER A 11 -13.26 9.75 25.60
N ALA A 12 -13.87 10.36 24.58
CA ALA A 12 -13.71 9.95 23.18
C ALA A 12 -12.28 10.18 22.68
N ILE A 13 -11.67 11.32 22.99
CA ILE A 13 -10.28 11.64 22.64
C ILE A 13 -9.33 10.68 23.37
N GLY A 14 -9.53 10.44 24.66
CA GLY A 14 -8.74 9.52 25.47
C GLY A 14 -8.77 8.09 24.92
N LEU A 15 -9.93 7.61 24.46
CA LEU A 15 -10.08 6.29 23.84
C LEU A 15 -9.24 6.16 22.56
N VAL A 16 -9.31 7.16 21.67
CA VAL A 16 -8.53 7.14 20.41
C VAL A 16 -7.03 7.24 20.71
N ALA A 17 -6.62 8.10 21.65
CA ALA A 17 -5.22 8.22 22.05
C ALA A 17 -4.67 6.89 22.61
N LEU A 18 -5.44 6.23 23.48
CA LEU A 18 -5.08 4.92 24.03
C LEU A 18 -4.99 3.84 22.94
N ALA A 19 -5.93 3.84 22.01
CA ALA A 19 -5.94 2.88 20.90
C ALA A 19 -4.77 3.07 19.92
N LEU A 20 -4.23 4.28 19.80
CA LEU A 20 -3.05 4.57 18.98
C LEU A 20 -1.72 4.15 19.65
N MET A 21 -1.68 3.93 20.97
CA MET A 21 -0.45 3.62 21.69
C MET A 21 0.31 2.40 21.13
N PRO A 22 -0.35 1.26 20.80
CA PRO A 22 0.36 0.12 20.21
C PRO A 22 1.05 0.46 18.89
N ALA A 23 0.36 1.20 18.00
CA ALA A 23 0.92 1.63 16.71
C ALA A 23 2.12 2.58 16.91
N LEU A 24 1.99 3.57 17.79
CA LEU A 24 3.07 4.51 18.10
C LEU A 24 4.25 3.82 18.77
N TRP A 25 4.00 2.80 19.60
CA TRP A 25 5.05 1.99 20.19
C TRP A 25 5.81 1.20 19.12
N VAL A 26 5.11 0.51 18.21
CA VAL A 26 5.73 -0.24 17.10
C VAL A 26 6.57 0.68 16.23
N LEU A 27 6.04 1.84 15.81
CA LEU A 27 6.75 2.82 14.98
C LEU A 27 7.95 3.43 15.74
N GLY A 28 7.75 3.77 17.00
CA GLY A 28 8.80 4.35 17.86
C GLY A 28 9.96 3.40 18.16
N SER A 29 9.68 2.09 18.27
CA SER A 29 10.68 1.04 18.49
C SER A 29 11.43 0.63 17.22
N ASN A 30 10.89 0.96 16.04
CA ASN A 30 11.44 0.56 14.73
C ASN A 30 11.68 1.78 13.82
N ARG A 31 12.31 2.85 14.38
CA ARG A 31 12.61 4.08 13.65
C ARG A 31 13.61 3.90 12.50
N ASP A 32 14.36 2.82 12.50
CA ASP A 32 15.29 2.42 11.45
C ASP A 32 14.60 1.82 10.22
N ILE A 33 13.28 1.59 10.28
CA ILE A 33 12.46 0.98 9.23
C ILE A 33 13.16 -0.25 8.65
N PRO A 34 13.28 -1.36 9.43
CA PRO A 34 14.15 -2.48 9.06
C PRO A 34 13.74 -3.20 7.77
N GLN A 35 12.47 -3.09 7.36
CA GLN A 35 11.91 -3.68 6.14
C GLN A 35 11.89 -2.70 4.95
N PHE A 36 12.57 -1.55 5.07
CA PHE A 36 12.69 -0.58 3.98
C PHE A 36 13.32 -1.22 2.75
N GLY A 37 12.71 -0.99 1.58
CA GLY A 37 13.17 -1.52 0.28
C GLY A 37 12.54 -2.87 -0.11
N THR A 38 11.93 -3.62 0.82
CA THR A 38 11.33 -4.94 0.53
C THR A 38 10.29 -4.89 -0.61
N TYR A 39 9.51 -3.84 -0.68
CA TYR A 39 8.45 -3.69 -1.70
C TYR A 39 8.82 -2.75 -2.85
N GLN A 40 10.06 -2.29 -2.92
CA GLN A 40 10.59 -1.38 -3.94
C GLN A 40 9.91 0.02 -3.99
N ASP A 41 8.59 0.13 -3.90
CA ASP A 41 7.85 1.40 -3.98
C ASP A 41 8.39 2.44 -2.98
N ASP A 42 8.65 2.04 -1.75
CA ASP A 42 9.19 2.88 -0.66
C ASP A 42 10.60 3.38 -0.98
N GLY A 43 11.43 2.51 -1.55
CA GLY A 43 12.77 2.87 -2.02
C GLY A 43 12.71 3.85 -3.19
N LEU A 44 11.81 3.66 -4.17
CA LEU A 44 11.65 4.57 -5.30
C LEU A 44 11.16 5.96 -4.87
N PHE A 45 10.26 6.05 -3.88
CA PHE A 45 9.86 7.34 -3.31
C PHE A 45 11.05 8.07 -2.67
N LEU A 46 11.90 7.34 -1.93
CA LEU A 46 13.06 7.93 -1.26
C LEU A 46 14.16 8.34 -2.27
N ILE A 47 14.36 7.57 -3.34
CA ILE A 47 15.25 7.91 -4.46
C ILE A 47 14.77 9.17 -5.18
N GLY A 48 13.48 9.25 -5.48
CA GLY A 48 12.87 10.45 -6.05
C GLY A 48 13.03 11.67 -5.14
N ALA A 49 12.83 11.49 -3.83
CA ALA A 49 13.03 12.52 -2.82
C ALA A 49 14.49 13.01 -2.77
N LYS A 50 15.46 12.09 -2.80
CA LYS A 50 16.89 12.39 -2.91
C LYS A 50 17.17 13.22 -4.15
N SER A 51 16.69 12.80 -5.32
CA SER A 51 16.89 13.50 -6.59
C SER A 51 16.31 14.92 -6.57
N ILE A 52 15.13 15.12 -5.98
CA ILE A 52 14.51 16.45 -5.81
C ILE A 52 15.38 17.31 -4.87
N SER A 53 15.81 16.79 -3.72
CA SER A 53 16.62 17.52 -2.74
C SER A 53 17.99 17.93 -3.29
N GLU A 54 18.52 17.15 -4.24
CA GLU A 54 19.78 17.45 -4.96
C GLU A 54 19.58 18.34 -6.19
N HIS A 55 18.39 18.93 -6.37
CA HIS A 55 18.03 19.80 -7.50
C HIS A 55 18.15 19.15 -8.89
N ARG A 56 18.10 17.80 -8.96
CA ARG A 56 18.18 17.05 -10.22
C ARG A 56 16.81 16.79 -10.86
N GLY A 57 15.72 17.28 -10.23
CA GLY A 57 14.34 17.03 -10.62
C GLY A 57 13.81 15.70 -10.10
N TYR A 58 12.59 15.33 -10.48
CA TYR A 58 11.94 14.09 -10.01
C TYR A 58 12.36 12.92 -10.89
N ARG A 59 13.44 12.23 -10.52
CA ARG A 59 14.08 11.17 -11.33
C ARG A 59 14.19 9.84 -10.60
N ILE A 60 14.25 8.76 -11.38
CA ILE A 60 14.57 7.40 -10.94
C ILE A 60 16.10 7.24 -11.00
N SER A 61 16.79 7.80 -10.03
CA SER A 61 18.25 7.95 -10.07
C SER A 61 19.03 6.65 -9.87
N ASN A 62 18.39 5.57 -9.46
CA ASN A 62 19.02 4.25 -9.43
C ASN A 62 19.19 3.64 -10.83
N LEU A 63 18.35 4.00 -11.80
CA LEU A 63 18.46 3.48 -13.16
C LEU A 63 19.56 4.15 -13.97
N PRO A 64 20.18 3.46 -14.92
CA PRO A 64 20.99 4.08 -15.98
C PRO A 64 20.17 5.13 -16.73
N GLY A 65 20.81 6.23 -17.11
CA GLY A 65 20.14 7.36 -17.79
C GLY A 65 19.23 8.21 -16.92
N GLU A 66 18.96 7.82 -15.67
CA GLU A 66 18.16 8.56 -14.70
C GLU A 66 16.85 9.12 -15.28
N PRO A 67 15.95 8.26 -15.80
CA PRO A 67 14.70 8.72 -16.39
C PRO A 67 13.85 9.47 -15.36
N PHE A 68 12.97 10.37 -15.84
CA PHE A 68 12.02 11.02 -14.95
C PHE A 68 11.01 10.01 -14.38
N GLN A 69 10.62 10.23 -13.12
CA GLN A 69 9.58 9.43 -12.47
C GLN A 69 8.21 9.91 -12.95
N THR A 70 7.61 9.20 -13.89
CA THR A 70 6.32 9.55 -14.50
C THR A 70 5.18 8.62 -14.06
N LYS A 71 5.50 7.57 -13.28
CA LYS A 71 4.56 6.57 -12.77
C LYS A 71 3.92 6.99 -11.46
N TYR A 72 4.74 7.44 -10.49
CA TYR A 72 4.26 7.86 -9.17
C TYR A 72 4.07 9.37 -9.12
N GLU A 73 2.94 9.79 -8.58
CA GLU A 73 2.63 11.20 -8.38
C GLU A 73 3.58 11.84 -7.36
N PRO A 74 3.91 13.14 -7.52
CA PRO A 74 5.09 13.73 -6.89
C PRO A 74 4.93 14.12 -5.42
N LEU A 75 3.70 14.28 -4.87
CA LEU A 75 3.50 14.93 -3.57
C LEU A 75 4.19 14.18 -2.42
N HIS A 76 4.09 12.84 -2.40
CA HIS A 76 4.73 12.06 -1.35
C HIS A 76 6.26 12.17 -1.41
N ALA A 77 6.84 12.08 -2.61
CA ALA A 77 8.28 12.27 -2.80
C ALA A 77 8.73 13.69 -2.43
N TRP A 78 7.95 14.73 -2.69
CA TRP A 78 8.26 16.11 -2.28
C TRP A 78 8.29 16.27 -0.75
N LEU A 79 7.34 15.64 -0.03
CA LEU A 79 7.36 15.66 1.44
C LEU A 79 8.60 14.93 1.98
N LEU A 80 8.95 13.79 1.40
CA LEU A 80 10.18 13.07 1.74
C LEU A 80 11.44 13.85 1.35
N ALA A 81 11.42 14.65 0.27
CA ALA A 81 12.53 15.53 -0.11
C ALA A 81 12.79 16.61 0.95
N GLY A 82 11.73 17.13 1.59
CA GLY A 82 11.87 18.00 2.76
C GLY A 82 12.63 17.31 3.90
N ILE A 83 12.32 16.05 4.17
CA ILE A 83 13.05 15.23 5.18
C ILE A 83 14.50 15.02 4.73
N TRP A 84 14.73 14.71 3.48
CA TRP A 84 16.07 14.53 2.93
C TRP A 84 16.92 15.80 3.04
N SER A 85 16.31 16.98 2.84
CA SER A 85 16.98 18.28 3.00
C SER A 85 17.38 18.56 4.47
N ILE A 86 16.64 18.03 5.46
CA ILE A 86 16.98 18.14 6.88
C ILE A 86 18.15 17.18 7.22
N ASN A 87 18.10 15.95 6.71
CA ASN A 87 19.13 14.95 6.91
C ASN A 87 19.37 14.15 5.62
N GLY A 88 20.39 14.53 4.86
CA GLY A 88 20.78 13.90 3.59
C GLY A 88 21.56 12.60 3.73
N LYS A 89 21.72 12.05 4.95
CA LYS A 89 22.52 10.84 5.20
C LYS A 89 21.63 9.61 5.33
N PHE A 90 21.63 8.76 4.32
CA PHE A 90 20.98 7.45 4.36
C PHE A 90 21.91 6.42 5.05
N PRO A 91 21.43 5.54 5.91
CA PRO A 91 20.04 5.33 6.37
C PRO A 91 19.63 6.19 7.58
N GLY A 92 20.46 7.13 8.05
CA GLY A 92 20.20 7.95 9.24
C GLY A 92 18.91 8.81 9.14
N ASN A 93 18.47 9.14 7.94
CA ASN A 93 17.23 9.88 7.71
C ASN A 93 15.95 9.05 7.87
N LEU A 94 16.02 7.72 7.90
CA LEU A 94 14.86 6.83 8.07
C LEU A 94 14.12 7.10 9.39
N SER A 95 14.82 7.55 10.43
CA SER A 95 14.18 7.92 11.70
C SER A 95 13.21 9.11 11.56
N LEU A 96 13.53 10.09 10.71
CA LEU A 96 12.63 11.20 10.40
C LEU A 96 11.46 10.74 9.52
N VAL A 97 11.72 9.81 8.59
CA VAL A 97 10.69 9.19 7.77
C VAL A 97 9.70 8.40 8.64
N SER A 98 10.18 7.68 9.67
CA SER A 98 9.29 6.97 10.62
C SER A 98 8.41 7.94 11.42
N ILE A 99 8.95 9.08 11.86
CA ILE A 99 8.16 10.14 12.53
C ILE A 99 7.09 10.69 11.59
N TYR A 100 7.45 10.97 10.34
CA TYR A 100 6.49 11.40 9.32
C TYR A 100 5.36 10.37 9.16
N GLN A 101 5.66 9.08 9.06
CA GLN A 101 4.66 8.02 8.95
C GLN A 101 3.73 7.95 10.17
N ALA A 102 4.29 8.13 11.38
CA ALA A 102 3.47 8.20 12.60
C ALA A 102 2.49 9.38 12.56
N LEU A 103 2.94 10.56 12.11
CA LEU A 103 2.07 11.73 11.98
C LEU A 103 0.97 11.51 10.94
N VAL A 104 1.29 10.88 9.81
CA VAL A 104 0.31 10.59 8.75
C VAL A 104 -0.71 9.54 9.21
N LEU A 105 -0.28 8.48 9.92
CA LEU A 105 -1.18 7.49 10.53
C LEU A 105 -2.14 8.15 11.53
N VAL A 106 -1.62 8.94 12.47
CA VAL A 106 -2.46 9.67 13.45
C VAL A 106 -3.46 10.58 12.75
N SER A 107 -3.03 11.28 11.70
CA SER A 107 -3.89 12.14 10.90
C SER A 107 -5.00 11.34 10.20
N PHE A 108 -4.67 10.18 9.60
CA PHE A 108 -5.67 9.31 8.98
C PHE A 108 -6.72 8.82 9.98
N ILE A 109 -6.30 8.34 11.15
CA ILE A 109 -7.22 7.85 12.20
C ILE A 109 -8.11 9.01 12.73
N ALA A 110 -7.53 10.18 13.02
CA ALA A 110 -8.27 11.33 13.49
C ALA A 110 -9.29 11.84 12.45
N LEU A 111 -8.87 11.96 11.18
CA LEU A 111 -9.75 12.37 10.09
C LEU A 111 -10.86 11.35 9.84
N SER A 112 -10.57 10.04 9.97
CA SER A 112 -11.59 8.98 9.91
C SER A 112 -12.67 9.17 10.96
N GLY A 113 -12.30 9.49 12.20
CA GLY A 113 -13.28 9.80 13.25
C GLY A 113 -14.12 11.03 12.96
N LEU A 114 -13.50 12.08 12.42
CA LEU A 114 -14.23 13.29 12.02
C LEU A 114 -15.16 13.02 10.83
N LEU A 115 -14.75 12.19 9.87
CA LEU A 115 -15.59 11.76 8.75
C LEU A 115 -16.79 10.93 9.26
N VAL A 116 -16.56 9.95 10.15
CA VAL A 116 -17.63 9.16 10.78
C VAL A 116 -18.63 10.07 11.48
N ARG A 117 -18.16 11.05 12.25
CA ARG A 117 -19.04 12.06 12.89
C ARG A 117 -19.89 12.84 11.90
N SER A 118 -19.36 13.15 10.73
CA SER A 118 -20.12 13.88 9.69
C SER A 118 -21.32 13.08 9.17
N PHE A 119 -21.32 11.74 9.34
CA PHE A 119 -22.46 10.85 9.06
C PHE A 119 -23.44 10.70 10.25
N ARG A 120 -23.43 11.65 11.19
CA ARG A 120 -24.35 11.72 12.35
C ARG A 120 -24.14 10.64 13.40
N PHE A 121 -22.90 10.15 13.56
CA PHE A 121 -22.53 9.31 14.71
C PHE A 121 -22.16 10.16 15.92
N SER A 122 -22.39 9.64 17.12
CA SER A 122 -21.99 10.30 18.37
C SER A 122 -20.45 10.35 18.51
N PRO A 123 -19.90 11.20 19.41
CA PRO A 123 -18.47 11.23 19.68
C PRO A 123 -17.89 9.88 20.10
N LEU A 124 -18.60 9.15 20.95
CA LEU A 124 -18.14 7.86 21.48
C LEU A 124 -18.17 6.76 20.41
N GLU A 125 -19.25 6.70 19.60
CA GLU A 125 -19.32 5.76 18.46
C GLU A 125 -18.17 6.01 17.48
N SER A 126 -17.94 7.28 17.13
CA SER A 126 -16.83 7.65 16.24
C SER A 126 -15.47 7.27 16.82
N ALA A 127 -15.27 7.48 18.12
CA ALA A 127 -14.04 7.10 18.81
C ALA A 127 -13.86 5.56 18.84
N ALA A 128 -14.93 4.81 19.08
CA ALA A 128 -14.88 3.34 19.04
C ALA A 128 -14.51 2.81 17.67
N LEU A 129 -15.06 3.40 16.58
CA LEU A 129 -14.71 3.03 15.21
C LEU A 129 -13.27 3.41 14.87
N CYS A 130 -12.78 4.56 15.35
CA CYS A 130 -11.36 4.91 15.24
C CYS A 130 -10.46 3.95 16.00
N ALA A 131 -10.84 3.58 17.22
CA ALA A 131 -10.09 2.62 18.03
C ALA A 131 -10.01 1.26 17.34
N PHE A 132 -11.10 0.80 16.73
CA PHE A 132 -11.11 -0.43 15.92
C PHE A 132 -10.08 -0.35 14.77
N LEU A 133 -10.02 0.75 14.03
CA LEU A 133 -9.04 0.94 12.95
C LEU A 133 -7.60 1.04 13.49
N ALA A 134 -7.39 1.80 14.57
CA ALA A 134 -6.07 2.00 15.17
C ALA A 134 -5.48 0.72 15.76
N LEU A 135 -6.32 -0.21 16.22
CA LEU A 135 -5.94 -1.51 16.79
C LEU A 135 -5.91 -2.64 15.76
N SER A 136 -6.22 -2.36 14.48
CA SER A 136 -6.09 -3.37 13.43
C SER A 136 -4.62 -3.70 13.16
N PRO A 137 -4.20 -4.98 13.29
CA PRO A 137 -2.80 -5.37 13.13
C PRO A 137 -2.20 -4.96 11.78
N TRP A 138 -2.95 -5.16 10.69
CA TRP A 138 -2.49 -4.79 9.35
C TRP A 138 -2.41 -3.28 9.13
N VAL A 139 -3.27 -2.49 9.80
CA VAL A 139 -3.13 -1.02 9.80
C VAL A 139 -1.84 -0.62 10.52
N ILE A 140 -1.47 -1.29 11.62
CA ILE A 140 -0.21 -1.02 12.32
C ILE A 140 0.99 -1.46 11.47
N TYR A 141 0.96 -2.69 10.94
CA TYR A 141 2.05 -3.26 10.16
C TYR A 141 2.40 -2.42 8.93
N TRP A 142 1.41 -2.09 8.10
CA TRP A 142 1.66 -1.30 6.90
C TRP A 142 2.11 0.15 7.19
N ALA A 143 1.77 0.70 8.37
CA ALA A 143 2.26 2.02 8.77
C ALA A 143 3.76 2.06 9.07
N THR A 144 4.42 0.92 9.28
CA THR A 144 5.87 0.85 9.51
C THR A 144 6.69 1.09 8.24
N MET A 145 6.05 1.12 7.05
CA MET A 145 6.71 1.36 5.76
C MET A 145 6.33 2.71 5.17
N PRO A 146 7.26 3.43 4.53
CA PRO A 146 7.02 4.79 4.02
C PRO A 146 6.30 4.81 2.67
N PHE A 147 5.14 4.16 2.62
CA PHE A 147 4.27 4.22 1.45
C PHE A 147 3.42 5.48 1.41
N SER A 148 3.02 5.88 0.21
CA SER A 148 2.10 6.99 -0.02
C SER A 148 0.65 6.72 0.43
N ASP A 149 0.32 5.45 0.76
CA ASP A 149 -1.06 4.97 0.98
C ASP A 149 -1.73 5.64 2.19
N TYR A 150 -1.02 5.85 3.31
CA TYR A 150 -1.57 6.53 4.49
C TYR A 150 -1.80 8.01 4.24
N LEU A 151 -0.87 8.69 3.56
CA LEU A 151 -1.06 10.09 3.15
C LEU A 151 -2.28 10.20 2.24
N PHE A 152 -2.38 9.32 1.25
CA PHE A 152 -3.51 9.25 0.34
C PHE A 152 -4.83 9.02 1.08
N ALA A 153 -4.88 8.04 1.98
CA ALA A 153 -6.07 7.75 2.78
C ALA A 153 -6.49 8.93 3.67
N ALA A 154 -5.53 9.62 4.29
CA ALA A 154 -5.79 10.83 5.08
C ALA A 154 -6.38 11.97 4.23
N LEU A 155 -5.79 12.22 3.04
CA LEU A 155 -6.25 13.25 2.11
C LEU A 155 -7.64 12.92 1.54
N VAL A 156 -7.91 11.67 1.17
CA VAL A 156 -9.25 11.20 0.74
C VAL A 156 -10.27 11.44 1.85
N THR A 157 -9.95 11.01 3.07
CA THR A 157 -10.84 11.17 4.23
C THR A 157 -11.13 12.64 4.53
N ALA A 158 -10.08 13.49 4.47
CA ALA A 158 -10.22 14.95 4.64
C ALA A 158 -11.09 15.57 3.53
N THR A 159 -10.92 15.13 2.28
CA THR A 159 -11.72 15.60 1.15
C THR A 159 -13.21 15.38 1.40
N PHE A 160 -13.61 14.14 1.73
CA PHE A 160 -15.04 13.85 1.97
C PHE A 160 -15.57 14.49 3.26
N LEU A 161 -14.73 14.68 4.27
CA LEU A 161 -15.09 15.46 5.45
C LEU A 161 -15.40 16.92 5.08
N LEU A 162 -14.58 17.55 4.24
CA LEU A 162 -14.78 18.93 3.80
C LEU A 162 -15.99 19.06 2.86
N LEU A 163 -16.23 18.10 1.97
CA LEU A 163 -17.44 18.02 1.14
C LEU A 163 -18.70 17.94 2.01
N ASN A 164 -18.70 17.08 3.03
CA ASN A 164 -19.83 16.96 3.96
C ASN A 164 -20.07 18.24 4.76
N ARG A 165 -19.05 19.10 4.92
CA ARG A 165 -19.15 20.44 5.52
C ARG A 165 -19.45 21.54 4.50
N ARG A 166 -19.67 21.20 3.22
CA ARG A 166 -19.91 22.14 2.12
C ARG A 166 -18.78 23.14 1.85
N LEU A 167 -17.54 22.77 2.19
CA LEU A 167 -16.33 23.55 1.93
C LEU A 167 -15.69 23.10 0.60
N PHE A 168 -16.39 23.33 -0.51
CA PHE A 168 -16.09 22.71 -1.81
C PHE A 168 -14.72 23.08 -2.37
N VAL A 169 -14.30 24.34 -2.32
CA VAL A 169 -12.96 24.75 -2.81
C VAL A 169 -11.86 24.11 -1.94
N ALA A 170 -12.01 24.13 -0.62
CA ALA A 170 -11.05 23.49 0.27
C ALA A 170 -11.00 21.98 0.06
N ALA A 171 -12.16 21.33 -0.16
CA ALA A 171 -12.23 19.92 -0.52
C ALA A 171 -11.50 19.64 -1.86
N GLY A 172 -11.67 20.51 -2.85
CA GLY A 172 -10.97 20.44 -4.12
C GLY A 172 -9.46 20.59 -3.99
N LEU A 173 -8.95 21.50 -3.15
CA LEU A 173 -7.50 21.63 -2.88
C LEU A 173 -6.93 20.36 -2.25
N VAL A 174 -7.64 19.77 -1.27
CA VAL A 174 -7.21 18.52 -0.63
C VAL A 174 -7.32 17.34 -1.60
N ALA A 175 -8.35 17.31 -2.46
CA ALA A 175 -8.49 16.30 -3.52
C ALA A 175 -7.38 16.42 -4.57
N ALA A 176 -6.98 17.64 -4.95
CA ALA A 176 -5.82 17.88 -5.80
C ALA A 176 -4.54 17.28 -5.19
N ALA A 177 -4.32 17.49 -3.89
CA ALA A 177 -3.22 16.86 -3.15
C ALA A 177 -3.34 15.33 -3.14
N ALA A 178 -4.56 14.76 -2.98
CA ALA A 178 -4.79 13.32 -3.09
C ALA A 178 -4.44 12.78 -4.49
N CYS A 179 -4.84 13.48 -5.56
CA CYS A 179 -4.49 13.14 -6.95
C CYS A 179 -2.98 13.21 -7.20
N LEU A 180 -2.28 14.18 -6.58
CA LEU A 180 -0.82 14.30 -6.66
C LEU A 180 -0.07 13.35 -5.72
N THR A 181 -0.79 12.57 -4.90
CA THR A 181 -0.23 11.51 -4.05
C THR A 181 -0.38 10.13 -4.68
N LYS A 182 -1.51 9.88 -5.35
CA LYS A 182 -1.82 8.57 -5.96
C LYS A 182 -2.88 8.74 -7.07
N SER A 183 -2.68 8.08 -8.22
CA SER A 183 -3.61 8.12 -9.36
C SER A 183 -5.06 7.75 -9.01
N ALA A 184 -5.25 6.86 -8.03
CA ALA A 184 -6.58 6.52 -7.49
C ALA A 184 -7.33 7.74 -6.90
N GLY A 185 -6.64 8.85 -6.61
CA GLY A 185 -7.27 10.12 -6.23
C GLY A 185 -8.19 10.69 -7.31
N MET A 186 -7.94 10.38 -8.58
CA MET A 186 -8.83 10.78 -9.68
C MET A 186 -10.24 10.22 -9.54
N LEU A 187 -10.44 9.11 -8.82
CA LEU A 187 -11.77 8.53 -8.55
C LEU A 187 -12.67 9.44 -7.68
N ILE A 188 -12.09 10.41 -6.99
CA ILE A 188 -12.85 11.41 -6.22
C ILE A 188 -13.68 12.28 -7.17
N VAL A 189 -13.16 12.59 -8.37
CA VAL A 189 -13.84 13.45 -9.35
C VAL A 189 -15.19 12.85 -9.79
N PRO A 190 -15.27 11.65 -10.36
CA PRO A 190 -16.56 11.07 -10.72
C PRO A 190 -17.48 10.85 -9.51
N ALA A 191 -16.94 10.57 -8.32
CA ALA A 191 -17.76 10.45 -7.11
C ALA A 191 -18.46 11.77 -6.75
N VAL A 192 -17.76 12.90 -6.84
CA VAL A 192 -18.31 14.24 -6.61
C VAL A 192 -19.29 14.64 -7.73
N LEU A 193 -19.00 14.34 -8.99
CA LEU A 193 -19.90 14.60 -10.11
C LEU A 193 -21.23 13.83 -9.98
N ILE A 194 -21.18 12.56 -9.55
CA ILE A 194 -22.39 11.78 -9.27
C ILE A 194 -23.20 12.39 -8.12
N GLY A 195 -22.53 12.86 -7.07
CA GLY A 195 -23.18 13.61 -5.99
C GLY A 195 -23.83 14.92 -6.47
N GLY A 196 -23.11 15.70 -7.28
CA GLY A 196 -23.60 16.92 -7.92
C GLY A 196 -24.80 16.69 -8.85
N LEU A 197 -24.77 15.61 -9.65
CA LEU A 197 -25.89 15.20 -10.52
C LEU A 197 -27.13 14.86 -9.69
N ARG A 198 -26.94 14.10 -8.60
CA ARG A 198 -28.04 13.71 -7.69
C ARG A 198 -28.68 14.89 -6.99
N SER A 199 -27.85 15.82 -6.50
CA SER A 199 -28.30 17.02 -5.76
C SER A 199 -28.69 18.18 -6.68
N ARG A 200 -28.39 18.10 -7.98
CA ARG A 200 -28.50 19.19 -8.98
C ARG A 200 -27.69 20.43 -8.61
N ASP A 201 -26.65 20.28 -7.80
CA ASP A 201 -25.76 21.37 -7.34
C ASP A 201 -24.45 21.40 -8.14
N TRP A 202 -24.56 21.84 -9.39
CA TRP A 202 -23.42 21.95 -10.29
C TRP A 202 -22.44 23.08 -9.93
N ARG A 203 -22.92 24.10 -9.21
CA ARG A 203 -22.05 25.20 -8.74
C ARG A 203 -21.03 24.69 -7.73
N SER A 204 -21.49 23.88 -6.80
CA SER A 204 -20.62 23.25 -5.80
C SER A 204 -19.64 22.26 -6.44
N ALA A 205 -20.10 21.45 -7.39
CA ALA A 205 -19.23 20.54 -8.16
C ALA A 205 -18.19 21.36 -8.97
N GLY A 206 -18.59 22.45 -9.61
CA GLY A 206 -17.67 23.37 -10.30
C GLY A 206 -16.63 23.98 -9.36
N ALA A 207 -17.03 24.49 -8.20
CA ALA A 207 -16.13 25.05 -7.19
C ALA A 207 -15.10 24.03 -6.69
N PHE A 208 -15.49 22.75 -6.57
CA PHE A 208 -14.60 21.65 -6.23
C PHE A 208 -13.59 21.38 -7.36
N LEU A 209 -14.01 21.41 -8.63
CA LEU A 209 -13.17 21.07 -9.77
C LEU A 209 -12.10 22.13 -10.08
N ILE A 210 -12.33 23.41 -9.72
CA ILE A 210 -11.39 24.50 -9.98
C ILE A 210 -9.95 24.16 -9.55
N PRO A 211 -9.66 23.71 -8.32
CA PRO A 211 -8.28 23.35 -7.96
C PRO A 211 -7.86 21.95 -8.41
N VAL A 212 -8.79 21.01 -8.61
CA VAL A 212 -8.46 19.62 -8.98
C VAL A 212 -7.98 19.53 -10.43
N LEU A 213 -8.71 20.14 -11.37
CA LEU A 213 -8.42 20.02 -12.81
C LEU A 213 -7.03 20.53 -13.18
N PRO A 214 -6.56 21.71 -12.71
CA PRO A 214 -5.21 22.17 -13.00
C PRO A 214 -4.12 21.24 -12.44
N ALA A 215 -4.33 20.69 -11.23
CA ALA A 215 -3.37 19.77 -10.62
C ALA A 215 -3.25 18.45 -11.40
N VAL A 216 -4.38 17.85 -11.77
CA VAL A 216 -4.41 16.63 -12.58
C VAL A 216 -3.87 16.88 -13.98
N ALA A 217 -4.32 17.95 -14.65
CA ALA A 217 -3.85 18.30 -15.98
C ALA A 217 -2.35 18.61 -15.99
N GLY A 218 -1.88 19.39 -15.02
CA GLY A 218 -0.47 19.73 -14.86
C GLY A 218 0.42 18.50 -14.69
N TRP A 219 0.03 17.56 -13.81
CA TRP A 219 0.75 16.31 -13.64
C TRP A 219 0.71 15.44 -14.91
N THR A 220 -0.45 15.26 -15.52
CA THR A 220 -0.61 14.42 -16.72
C THR A 220 0.21 14.98 -17.89
N LEU A 221 0.16 16.29 -18.12
CA LEU A 221 0.96 16.95 -19.14
C LEU A 221 2.45 16.80 -18.84
N TRP A 222 2.88 17.09 -17.61
CA TRP A 222 4.27 16.96 -17.23
C TRP A 222 4.78 15.52 -17.44
N ALA A 223 4.04 14.51 -16.97
CA ALA A 223 4.38 13.11 -17.14
C ALA A 223 4.45 12.71 -18.62
N SER A 224 3.53 13.22 -19.47
CA SER A 224 3.52 12.94 -20.91
C SER A 224 4.75 13.51 -21.62
N PHE A 225 5.18 14.73 -21.26
CA PHE A 225 6.37 15.35 -21.85
C PHE A 225 7.69 14.74 -21.38
N HIS A 226 7.71 14.11 -20.20
CA HIS A 226 8.91 13.55 -19.59
C HIS A 226 8.98 12.02 -19.64
N ARG A 227 8.01 11.38 -20.29
CA ARG A 227 7.99 9.91 -20.44
C ARG A 227 9.22 9.46 -21.24
N ALA A 228 9.95 8.50 -20.67
CA ALA A 228 11.10 7.92 -21.35
C ALA A 228 10.61 7.09 -22.57
N PRO A 229 11.08 7.40 -23.79
CA PRO A 229 10.81 6.57 -24.94
C PRO A 229 11.57 5.25 -24.79
N SER A 230 10.87 4.14 -24.74
CA SER A 230 11.52 2.81 -24.67
C SER A 230 10.52 1.73 -25.02
N ASP A 231 11.03 0.65 -25.64
CA ASP A 231 10.30 -0.59 -25.85
C ASP A 231 10.65 -1.66 -24.80
N GLN A 232 11.46 -1.31 -23.80
CA GLN A 232 11.89 -2.24 -22.75
C GLN A 232 10.79 -2.43 -21.68
N PRO A 233 10.30 -3.67 -21.45
CA PRO A 233 9.23 -3.95 -20.48
C PRO A 233 9.58 -3.51 -19.05
N ILE A 234 10.83 -3.66 -18.63
CA ILE A 234 11.31 -3.23 -17.32
C ILE A 234 11.17 -1.72 -17.15
N LEU A 235 11.49 -0.91 -18.17
CA LEU A 235 11.35 0.54 -18.07
C LEU A 235 9.88 0.97 -17.98
N TRP A 236 8.96 0.25 -18.63
CA TRP A 236 7.51 0.51 -18.43
C TRP A 236 7.09 0.26 -16.99
N TYR A 237 7.59 -0.80 -16.38
CA TYR A 237 7.31 -1.06 -14.97
C TYR A 237 7.70 0.12 -14.08
N TYR A 238 8.85 0.75 -14.32
CA TYR A 238 9.30 1.90 -13.55
C TYR A 238 8.60 3.22 -13.87
N THR A 239 8.10 3.40 -15.11
CA THR A 239 7.66 4.71 -15.60
C THR A 239 6.19 4.78 -16.03
N ASP A 240 5.53 3.65 -16.32
CA ASP A 240 4.17 3.64 -16.89
C ASP A 240 3.40 2.33 -16.59
N TYR A 241 2.59 2.32 -15.54
CA TYR A 241 1.75 1.17 -15.19
C TYR A 241 0.78 0.77 -16.29
N VAL A 242 0.19 1.74 -16.99
CA VAL A 242 -0.82 1.47 -18.01
C VAL A 242 -0.17 0.80 -19.21
N ALA A 243 0.97 1.31 -19.66
CA ALA A 243 1.72 0.67 -20.73
C ALA A 243 2.19 -0.73 -20.32
N ALA A 244 2.74 -0.90 -19.11
CA ALA A 244 3.13 -2.20 -18.60
C ALA A 244 1.97 -3.20 -18.60
N PHE A 245 0.80 -2.80 -18.12
CA PHE A 245 -0.39 -3.64 -18.10
C PHE A 245 -0.87 -4.01 -19.52
N LEU A 246 -1.08 -3.01 -20.38
CA LEU A 246 -1.65 -3.22 -21.71
C LEU A 246 -0.72 -4.04 -22.62
N LYS A 247 0.57 -3.71 -22.64
CA LYS A 247 1.56 -4.38 -23.50
C LYS A 247 1.88 -5.81 -23.03
N ASN A 248 1.75 -6.09 -21.74
CA ASN A 248 1.92 -7.43 -21.18
C ASN A 248 0.66 -8.30 -21.25
N GLY A 249 -0.34 -7.93 -22.05
CA GLY A 249 -1.53 -8.74 -22.27
C GLY A 249 -2.61 -8.63 -21.18
N GLY A 250 -2.54 -7.59 -20.31
CA GLY A 250 -3.42 -7.45 -19.15
C GLY A 250 -4.92 -7.46 -19.46
N LEU A 251 -5.35 -6.91 -20.60
CA LEU A 251 -6.76 -6.99 -21.00
C LEU A 251 -7.24 -8.43 -21.26
N ARG A 252 -6.37 -9.30 -21.77
CA ARG A 252 -6.68 -10.72 -21.99
C ARG A 252 -6.71 -11.52 -20.70
N ALA A 253 -5.96 -11.09 -19.71
CA ALA A 253 -5.87 -11.71 -18.40
C ALA A 253 -6.96 -11.24 -17.40
N LEU A 254 -7.83 -10.29 -17.77
CA LEU A 254 -8.91 -9.81 -16.89
C LEU A 254 -9.81 -10.93 -16.34
N PRO A 255 -10.16 -12.01 -17.10
CA PRO A 255 -10.91 -13.14 -16.56
C PRO A 255 -10.23 -13.85 -15.39
N ASP A 256 -8.88 -13.84 -15.32
CA ASP A 256 -8.10 -14.43 -14.23
C ASP A 256 -7.85 -13.41 -13.11
N ILE A 257 -7.57 -12.17 -13.48
CA ILE A 257 -7.29 -11.06 -12.54
C ILE A 257 -8.52 -10.75 -11.67
N ILE A 258 -9.71 -10.60 -12.27
CA ILE A 258 -10.90 -10.12 -11.55
C ILE A 258 -11.31 -11.08 -10.42
N PRO A 259 -11.49 -12.39 -10.63
CA PRO A 259 -11.85 -13.31 -9.56
C PRO A 259 -10.80 -13.36 -8.45
N HIS A 260 -9.52 -13.40 -8.82
CA HIS A 260 -8.41 -13.38 -7.86
C HIS A 260 -8.45 -12.13 -6.99
N ASN A 261 -8.58 -10.93 -7.59
CA ASN A 261 -8.60 -9.68 -6.87
C ASN A 261 -9.87 -9.50 -6.02
N LEU A 262 -11.02 -10.00 -6.45
CA LEU A 262 -12.23 -10.01 -5.62
C LEU A 262 -12.05 -10.86 -4.36
N VAL A 263 -11.40 -12.03 -4.47
CA VAL A 263 -11.04 -12.86 -3.32
C VAL A 263 -10.04 -12.11 -2.44
N SER A 264 -9.04 -11.44 -3.01
CA SER A 264 -8.05 -10.65 -2.26
C SER A 264 -8.70 -9.47 -1.52
N ILE A 265 -9.63 -8.73 -2.13
CA ILE A 265 -10.40 -7.66 -1.46
C ILE A 265 -11.23 -8.24 -0.30
N MET A 266 -11.89 -9.36 -0.51
CA MET A 266 -12.69 -10.04 0.51
C MET A 266 -11.81 -10.47 1.69
N THR A 267 -10.70 -11.16 1.45
CA THR A 267 -9.78 -11.63 2.48
C THR A 267 -9.10 -10.47 3.21
N ALA A 268 -8.66 -9.44 2.49
CA ALA A 268 -8.11 -8.22 3.08
C ALA A 268 -9.13 -7.51 3.99
N SER A 269 -10.42 -7.46 3.60
CA SER A 269 -11.48 -6.89 4.45
C SER A 269 -11.63 -7.65 5.77
N GLY A 270 -11.58 -8.99 5.73
CA GLY A 270 -11.64 -9.83 6.91
C GLY A 270 -10.40 -9.70 7.81
N SER A 271 -9.22 -9.60 7.21
CA SER A 271 -7.95 -9.43 7.92
C SER A 271 -7.86 -8.13 8.72
N VAL A 272 -8.62 -7.09 8.35
CA VAL A 272 -8.75 -5.86 9.17
C VAL A 272 -9.41 -6.15 10.51
N VAL A 273 -10.34 -7.10 10.57
CA VAL A 273 -11.08 -7.47 11.79
C VAL A 273 -10.24 -8.42 12.66
N ILE A 274 -9.77 -9.53 12.08
CA ILE A 274 -8.87 -10.49 12.72
C ILE A 274 -7.80 -10.84 11.70
N HIS A 275 -6.52 -10.64 12.04
CA HIS A 275 -5.39 -10.69 11.09
C HIS A 275 -5.31 -12.01 10.30
N ASN A 276 -5.63 -13.15 10.91
CA ASN A 276 -5.60 -14.49 10.33
C ASN A 276 -7.00 -15.05 10.00
N LEU A 277 -8.05 -14.21 9.94
CA LEU A 277 -9.41 -14.68 9.63
C LEU A 277 -9.51 -15.46 8.31
N PRO A 278 -8.81 -15.06 7.21
CA PRO A 278 -8.88 -15.77 5.94
C PRO A 278 -8.24 -17.16 5.92
N ASP A 279 -7.45 -17.52 6.92
CA ASP A 279 -6.62 -18.74 6.91
C ASP A 279 -7.45 -20.03 7.08
N SER A 280 -8.71 -19.91 7.49
CA SER A 280 -9.63 -21.02 7.64
C SER A 280 -10.86 -20.90 6.74
N MET A 281 -11.49 -22.03 6.38
CA MET A 281 -12.73 -22.02 5.58
C MET A 281 -13.89 -21.27 6.27
N PRO A 282 -14.17 -21.48 7.58
CA PRO A 282 -15.17 -20.67 8.29
C PRO A 282 -14.80 -19.18 8.30
N GLY A 283 -13.51 -18.85 8.43
CA GLY A 283 -13.02 -17.49 8.40
C GLY A 283 -13.23 -16.84 7.03
N ARG A 284 -13.00 -17.54 5.93
CA ARG A 284 -13.30 -17.02 4.57
C ARG A 284 -14.78 -16.69 4.41
N PHE A 285 -15.67 -17.52 4.94
CA PHE A 285 -17.10 -17.20 4.95
C PHE A 285 -17.38 -15.92 5.76
N LEU A 286 -16.75 -15.75 6.92
CA LEU A 286 -16.88 -14.51 7.70
C LEU A 286 -16.31 -13.30 6.94
N CYS A 287 -15.27 -13.45 6.13
CA CYS A 287 -14.76 -12.37 5.25
C CYS A 287 -15.83 -11.90 4.25
N ILE A 288 -16.66 -12.81 3.72
CA ILE A 288 -17.81 -12.43 2.88
C ILE A 288 -18.79 -11.57 3.66
N LEU A 289 -19.11 -11.94 4.90
CA LEU A 289 -20.02 -11.16 5.75
C LEU A 289 -19.43 -9.78 6.10
N VAL A 290 -18.12 -9.70 6.34
CA VAL A 290 -17.42 -8.42 6.58
C VAL A 290 -17.51 -7.51 5.35
N LEU A 291 -17.26 -8.04 4.16
CA LEU A 291 -17.39 -7.28 2.92
C LEU A 291 -18.86 -6.87 2.66
N ALA A 292 -19.81 -7.78 2.90
CA ALA A 292 -21.25 -7.47 2.79
C ALA A 292 -21.67 -6.35 3.77
N ALA A 293 -21.13 -6.35 4.99
CA ALA A 293 -21.38 -5.28 5.96
C ALA A 293 -20.87 -3.92 5.47
N MET A 294 -19.75 -3.87 4.76
CA MET A 294 -19.28 -2.62 4.14
C MET A 294 -20.26 -2.11 3.07
N VAL A 295 -20.77 -3.00 2.21
CA VAL A 295 -21.73 -2.65 1.15
C VAL A 295 -23.06 -2.18 1.74
N THR A 296 -23.61 -2.91 2.70
CA THR A 296 -24.86 -2.53 3.38
C THR A 296 -24.70 -1.25 4.20
N GLY A 297 -23.54 -1.05 4.82
CA GLY A 297 -23.15 0.18 5.51
C GLY A 297 -23.17 1.39 4.58
N ALA A 298 -22.66 1.26 3.35
CA ALA A 298 -22.74 2.29 2.32
C ALA A 298 -24.19 2.69 2.01
N VAL A 299 -25.06 1.70 1.79
CA VAL A 299 -26.49 1.93 1.53
C VAL A 299 -27.16 2.63 2.71
N ARG A 300 -26.84 2.22 3.96
CA ARG A 300 -27.43 2.83 5.17
C ARG A 300 -26.93 4.26 5.38
N ILE A 301 -25.67 4.58 5.09
CA ILE A 301 -25.15 5.95 5.13
C ILE A 301 -25.94 6.83 4.16
N VAL A 302 -26.08 6.38 2.91
CA VAL A 302 -26.83 7.13 1.89
C VAL A 302 -28.27 7.37 2.31
N LYS A 303 -28.96 6.34 2.86
CA LYS A 303 -30.33 6.47 3.36
C LYS A 303 -30.44 7.41 4.55
N ARG A 304 -29.44 7.41 5.45
CA ARG A 304 -29.45 8.21 6.69
C ARG A 304 -29.10 9.68 6.47
N THR A 305 -28.19 9.97 5.54
CA THR A 305 -27.59 11.30 5.38
C THR A 305 -27.84 11.95 4.02
N GLY A 306 -28.17 11.17 3.01
CA GLY A 306 -28.24 11.60 1.61
C GLY A 306 -26.88 11.75 0.92
N LEU A 307 -25.77 11.63 1.66
CA LEU A 307 -24.41 11.79 1.13
C LEU A 307 -24.00 10.54 0.38
N VAL A 308 -23.70 10.68 -0.90
CA VAL A 308 -23.36 9.56 -1.80
C VAL A 308 -21.89 9.53 -2.21
N GLU A 309 -21.19 10.64 -2.12
CA GLU A 309 -19.88 10.86 -2.69
C GLU A 309 -18.85 9.87 -2.15
N TYR A 310 -18.77 9.71 -0.82
CA TYR A 310 -17.82 8.78 -0.21
C TYR A 310 -18.14 7.31 -0.49
N PRO A 311 -19.38 6.80 -0.33
CA PRO A 311 -19.75 5.46 -0.75
C PRO A 311 -19.48 5.17 -2.24
N VAL A 312 -19.75 6.13 -3.13
CA VAL A 312 -19.46 6.00 -4.57
C VAL A 312 -17.95 5.91 -4.81
N PHE A 313 -17.14 6.75 -4.16
CA PHE A 313 -15.69 6.65 -4.23
C PHE A 313 -15.20 5.26 -3.80
N CYS A 314 -15.70 4.74 -2.68
CA CYS A 314 -15.33 3.40 -2.21
C CYS A 314 -15.69 2.31 -3.23
N LEU A 315 -16.85 2.40 -3.86
CA LEU A 315 -17.26 1.49 -4.93
C LEU A 315 -16.32 1.58 -6.14
N LEU A 316 -16.02 2.79 -6.61
CA LEU A 316 -15.12 3.02 -7.73
C LEU A 316 -13.70 2.50 -7.42
N LEU A 317 -13.22 2.71 -6.20
CA LEU A 317 -11.94 2.17 -5.77
C LEU A 317 -11.95 0.64 -5.76
N ALA A 318 -12.99 0.00 -5.22
CA ALA A 318 -13.12 -1.46 -5.24
C ALA A 318 -13.16 -2.02 -6.67
N LEU A 319 -13.89 -1.36 -7.59
CA LEU A 319 -13.91 -1.73 -9.01
C LEU A 319 -12.52 -1.56 -9.67
N THR A 320 -11.81 -0.48 -9.36
CA THR A 320 -10.45 -0.29 -9.87
C THR A 320 -9.49 -1.36 -9.33
N LEU A 321 -9.57 -1.68 -8.04
CA LEU A 321 -8.75 -2.71 -7.43
C LEU A 321 -9.08 -4.11 -8.00
N SER A 322 -10.33 -4.38 -8.40
CA SER A 322 -10.69 -5.67 -8.99
C SER A 322 -10.03 -5.94 -10.36
N VAL A 323 -9.66 -4.89 -11.09
CA VAL A 323 -8.96 -4.99 -12.39
C VAL A 323 -7.47 -4.64 -12.30
N TRP A 324 -6.95 -4.42 -11.09
CA TRP A 324 -5.57 -4.00 -10.88
C TRP A 324 -4.61 -5.16 -11.13
N ASN A 325 -3.44 -4.88 -11.70
CA ASN A 325 -2.44 -5.89 -12.05
C ASN A 325 -1.56 -6.38 -10.87
N PHE A 326 -1.94 -6.04 -9.65
CA PHE A 326 -1.35 -6.57 -8.42
C PHE A 326 -2.45 -6.91 -7.42
N SER A 327 -2.26 -7.99 -6.67
CA SER A 327 -3.23 -8.47 -5.69
C SER A 327 -3.53 -7.40 -4.62
N PRO A 328 -4.79 -6.96 -4.46
CA PRO A 328 -5.15 -5.96 -3.46
C PRO A 328 -4.88 -6.45 -2.04
N SER A 329 -4.30 -5.58 -1.23
CA SER A 329 -4.07 -5.80 0.21
C SER A 329 -4.75 -4.73 1.04
N VAL A 330 -4.73 -4.88 2.37
CA VAL A 330 -5.25 -3.87 3.31
C VAL A 330 -4.65 -2.48 3.04
N ARG A 331 -3.39 -2.41 2.62
CA ARG A 331 -2.69 -1.17 2.24
C ARG A 331 -3.49 -0.36 1.21
N LEU A 332 -3.91 -1.01 0.12
CA LEU A 332 -4.63 -0.35 -0.96
C LEU A 332 -6.09 -0.01 -0.59
N MET A 333 -6.63 -0.67 0.42
CA MET A 333 -8.00 -0.47 0.91
C MET A 333 -8.12 0.58 2.03
N LEU A 334 -7.01 1.16 2.51
CA LEU A 334 -7.03 2.13 3.63
C LEU A 334 -8.11 3.22 3.49
N PRO A 335 -8.32 3.87 2.31
CA PRO A 335 -9.37 4.89 2.17
C PRO A 335 -10.79 4.37 2.37
N MET A 336 -11.03 3.04 2.25
CA MET A 336 -12.34 2.41 2.41
C MET A 336 -12.60 1.93 3.84
N LEU A 337 -11.56 1.84 4.68
CA LEU A 337 -11.68 1.27 6.02
C LEU A 337 -12.65 2.01 6.95
N PRO A 338 -12.81 3.35 6.90
CA PRO A 338 -13.87 4.03 7.66
C PRO A 338 -15.26 3.52 7.29
N LEU A 339 -15.53 3.23 6.00
CA LEU A 339 -16.80 2.67 5.55
C LEU A 339 -17.01 1.23 6.05
N LEU A 340 -15.94 0.43 6.04
CA LEU A 340 -15.95 -0.94 6.58
C LEU A 340 -16.32 -0.93 8.07
N ALA A 341 -15.67 -0.09 8.87
CA ALA A 341 -15.93 0.05 10.29
C ALA A 341 -17.39 0.49 10.57
N ILE A 342 -17.89 1.47 9.81
CA ILE A 342 -19.30 1.91 9.90
C ILE A 342 -20.25 0.76 9.56
N GLY A 343 -19.97 0.00 8.49
CA GLY A 343 -20.79 -1.12 8.05
C GLY A 343 -20.91 -2.19 9.14
N LEU A 344 -19.78 -2.61 9.70
CA LEU A 344 -19.73 -3.58 10.79
C LEU A 344 -20.51 -3.11 12.03
N TYR A 345 -20.37 -1.83 12.39
CA TYR A 345 -21.10 -1.25 13.51
C TYR A 345 -22.61 -1.26 13.28
N LEU A 346 -23.08 -0.84 12.11
CA LEU A 346 -24.50 -0.75 11.80
C LEU A 346 -25.15 -2.15 11.71
N GLU A 347 -24.50 -3.11 11.07
CA GLU A 347 -24.99 -4.50 10.99
C GLU A 347 -24.92 -5.20 12.36
N GLY A 348 -23.88 -4.94 13.14
CA GLY A 348 -23.81 -5.39 14.53
C GLY A 348 -24.98 -4.85 15.37
N GLY A 349 -25.37 -3.60 15.16
CA GLY A 349 -26.55 -3.01 15.80
C GLY A 349 -27.87 -3.69 15.41
N VAL A 350 -28.03 -4.05 14.12
CA VAL A 350 -29.20 -4.81 13.63
C VAL A 350 -29.23 -6.22 14.27
N LEU A 351 -28.09 -6.90 14.27
CA LEU A 351 -27.97 -8.23 14.88
C LEU A 351 -28.29 -8.19 16.39
N ALA A 352 -27.75 -7.20 17.09
CA ALA A 352 -28.07 -6.99 18.52
C ALA A 352 -29.55 -6.76 18.78
N ALA A 353 -30.22 -5.98 17.89
CA ALA A 353 -31.68 -5.75 18.00
C ALA A 353 -32.48 -7.05 17.74
N LEU A 354 -32.07 -7.87 16.79
CA LEU A 354 -32.69 -9.17 16.51
C LEU A 354 -32.52 -10.14 17.71
N ILE A 355 -31.32 -10.24 18.25
CA ILE A 355 -31.03 -11.06 19.43
C ILE A 355 -31.90 -10.60 20.62
N ARG A 356 -31.96 -9.28 20.86
CA ARG A 356 -32.78 -8.75 21.96
C ARG A 356 -34.26 -9.10 21.79
N ARG A 357 -34.82 -8.98 20.58
CA ARG A 357 -36.22 -9.37 20.30
C ARG A 357 -36.45 -10.85 20.54
N SER A 358 -35.55 -11.72 20.11
CA SER A 358 -35.63 -13.17 20.34
C SER A 358 -35.57 -13.53 21.84
N LEU A 359 -34.72 -12.83 22.61
CA LEU A 359 -34.62 -13.03 24.06
C LEU A 359 -35.88 -12.55 24.82
N GLN A 360 -36.56 -11.52 24.33
CA GLN A 360 -37.80 -10.99 24.94
C GLN A 360 -39.06 -11.74 24.49
N GLY A 361 -38.98 -12.57 23.44
CA GLY A 361 -40.08 -13.37 22.93
C GLY A 361 -40.41 -14.57 23.85
N ASN A 362 -41.63 -15.10 23.70
CA ASN A 362 -42.11 -16.24 24.50
C ASN A 362 -41.64 -17.60 23.94
N ASP A 363 -41.11 -17.63 22.71
CA ASP A 363 -40.64 -18.88 22.09
C ASP A 363 -39.31 -19.32 22.71
N ARG A 364 -39.32 -20.52 23.33
CA ARG A 364 -38.14 -21.11 23.97
C ARG A 364 -37.03 -21.43 22.96
N GLY A 365 -37.39 -21.87 21.73
CA GLY A 365 -36.44 -22.19 20.68
C GLY A 365 -35.66 -20.96 20.23
N ASN A 366 -36.36 -19.84 19.98
CA ASN A 366 -35.73 -18.57 19.58
C ASN A 366 -34.83 -18.01 20.70
N ARG A 367 -35.19 -18.18 21.98
CA ARG A 367 -34.32 -17.74 23.09
C ARG A 367 -33.03 -18.56 23.16
N ILE A 368 -33.12 -19.91 23.02
CA ILE A 368 -31.94 -20.77 23.01
C ILE A 368 -31.02 -20.37 21.82
N ALA A 369 -31.58 -20.23 20.62
CA ALA A 369 -30.81 -19.79 19.44
C ALA A 369 -30.12 -18.42 19.68
N ALA A 370 -30.82 -17.46 20.30
CA ALA A 370 -30.25 -16.15 20.62
C ALA A 370 -29.08 -16.24 21.62
N TYR A 371 -29.17 -17.08 22.64
CA TYR A 371 -28.05 -17.32 23.58
C TYR A 371 -26.88 -18.00 22.90
N VAL A 372 -27.10 -18.98 22.03
CA VAL A 372 -26.03 -19.65 21.25
C VAL A 372 -25.31 -18.65 20.38
N ILE A 373 -26.06 -17.83 19.63
CA ILE A 373 -25.47 -16.79 18.77
C ILE A 373 -24.68 -15.77 19.60
N LEU A 374 -25.23 -15.28 20.72
CA LEU A 374 -24.54 -14.32 21.58
C LEU A 374 -23.24 -14.90 22.14
N THR A 375 -23.26 -16.17 22.58
CA THR A 375 -22.09 -16.87 23.10
C THR A 375 -21.03 -17.02 21.99
N ALA A 376 -21.44 -17.39 20.77
CA ALA A 376 -20.54 -17.53 19.64
C ALA A 376 -19.89 -16.19 19.25
N ILE A 377 -20.67 -15.10 19.23
CA ILE A 377 -20.15 -13.73 18.98
C ILE A 377 -19.15 -13.35 20.07
N PHE A 378 -19.50 -13.54 21.35
CA PHE A 378 -18.61 -13.21 22.46
C PHE A 378 -17.30 -13.98 22.40
N ALA A 379 -17.37 -15.30 22.17
CA ALA A 379 -16.18 -16.15 22.00
C ALA A 379 -15.34 -15.73 20.80
N GLY A 380 -15.97 -15.40 19.66
CA GLY A 380 -15.30 -14.90 18.48
C GLY A 380 -14.62 -13.54 18.71
N CYS A 381 -15.25 -12.62 19.45
CA CYS A 381 -14.64 -11.34 19.83
C CYS A 381 -13.42 -11.54 20.73
N LEU A 382 -13.52 -12.39 21.76
CA LEU A 382 -12.39 -12.70 22.64
C LEU A 382 -11.24 -13.34 21.87
N TYR A 383 -11.54 -14.29 20.98
CA TYR A 383 -10.57 -14.92 20.10
C TYR A 383 -9.88 -13.86 19.23
N GLY A 384 -10.65 -13.02 18.54
CA GLY A 384 -10.11 -11.97 17.66
C GLY A 384 -9.23 -10.95 18.40
N ILE A 385 -9.67 -10.48 19.58
CA ILE A 385 -8.88 -9.57 20.42
C ILE A 385 -7.55 -10.23 20.81
N ARG A 386 -7.60 -11.51 21.26
CA ARG A 386 -6.40 -12.25 21.62
C ARG A 386 -5.44 -12.43 20.45
N GLN A 387 -5.94 -12.84 19.28
CA GLN A 387 -5.11 -13.05 18.08
C GLN A 387 -4.46 -11.73 17.61
N ASN A 388 -5.25 -10.66 17.52
CA ASN A 388 -4.73 -9.36 17.13
C ASN A 388 -3.69 -8.82 18.14
N ALA A 389 -3.92 -9.01 19.45
CA ALA A 389 -2.97 -8.61 20.47
C ALA A 389 -1.65 -9.41 20.39
N ILE A 390 -1.71 -10.72 20.11
CA ILE A 390 -0.51 -11.57 19.90
C ILE A 390 0.24 -11.07 18.66
N PHE A 391 -0.44 -10.84 17.55
CA PHE A 391 0.20 -10.37 16.32
C PHE A 391 0.91 -9.03 16.54
N ILE A 392 0.23 -8.05 17.16
CA ILE A 392 0.81 -6.72 17.43
C ILE A 392 2.00 -6.81 18.40
N ALA A 393 1.86 -7.59 19.48
CA ALA A 393 2.85 -7.61 20.56
C ALA A 393 4.04 -8.54 20.31
N ARG A 394 3.90 -9.57 19.45
CA ARG A 394 4.92 -10.61 19.24
C ARG A 394 5.30 -10.78 17.79
N GLU A 395 4.32 -10.91 16.88
CA GLU A 395 4.61 -11.29 15.49
C GLU A 395 5.14 -10.10 14.69
N ILE A 396 4.53 -8.91 14.78
CA ILE A 396 5.08 -7.70 14.13
C ILE A 396 6.52 -7.43 14.60
N PRO A 397 6.84 -7.38 15.91
CA PRO A 397 8.22 -7.22 16.36
C PRO A 397 9.17 -8.31 15.85
N ALA A 398 8.73 -9.57 15.79
CA ALA A 398 9.54 -10.68 15.26
C ALA A 398 9.85 -10.52 13.77
N LEU A 399 8.84 -10.16 12.95
CA LEU A 399 9.02 -9.88 11.52
C LEU A 399 9.97 -8.71 11.30
N LEU A 400 9.84 -7.63 12.07
CA LEU A 400 10.74 -6.47 11.99
C LEU A 400 12.15 -6.81 12.44
N GLN A 401 12.32 -7.67 13.44
CA GLN A 401 13.62 -8.13 13.89
C GLN A 401 14.30 -9.01 12.83
N GLN A 402 13.57 -9.93 12.19
CA GLN A 402 14.08 -10.73 11.09
C GLN A 402 14.55 -9.84 9.92
N SER A 403 13.76 -8.84 9.55
CA SER A 403 14.14 -7.85 8.51
C SER A 403 15.39 -7.06 8.91
N ARG A 404 15.54 -6.71 10.20
CA ARG A 404 16.74 -6.02 10.71
C ARG A 404 18.00 -6.87 10.60
N GLU A 405 17.89 -8.16 10.92
CA GLU A 405 18.99 -9.11 10.78
C GLU A 405 19.42 -9.28 9.33
N LEU A 406 18.45 -9.41 8.42
CA LEU A 406 18.72 -9.46 6.97
C LEU A 406 19.40 -8.19 6.48
N THR A 407 18.87 -7.02 6.82
CA THR A 407 19.45 -5.71 6.47
C THR A 407 20.87 -5.55 7.06
N ALA A 408 21.12 -6.07 8.26
CA ALA A 408 22.45 -6.03 8.87
C ALA A 408 23.47 -6.85 8.07
N ARG A 409 23.10 -8.06 7.63
CA ARG A 409 23.94 -8.92 6.74
C ARG A 409 24.17 -8.24 5.38
N SER A 410 23.13 -7.64 4.81
CA SER A 410 23.23 -6.93 3.51
C SER A 410 24.19 -5.75 3.55
N ARG A 411 24.43 -5.13 4.72
CA ARG A 411 25.38 -3.99 4.84
C ARG A 411 26.81 -4.34 4.47
N ASP A 412 27.25 -5.56 4.70
CA ASP A 412 28.62 -5.97 4.39
C ASP A 412 28.82 -6.15 2.88
N VAL A 413 27.87 -6.79 2.18
CA VAL A 413 27.93 -6.89 0.72
C VAL A 413 27.75 -5.51 0.07
N PHE A 414 26.89 -4.61 0.60
CA PHE A 414 26.78 -3.25 0.08
C PHE A 414 28.07 -2.45 0.29
N ARG A 415 28.74 -2.61 1.44
CA ARG A 415 30.04 -1.99 1.68
C ARG A 415 31.07 -2.50 0.67
N TRP A 416 31.12 -3.81 0.45
CA TRP A 416 31.99 -4.41 -0.54
C TRP A 416 31.67 -3.89 -1.95
N CYS A 417 30.40 -3.87 -2.38
CA CYS A 417 30.00 -3.31 -3.67
C CYS A 417 30.43 -1.85 -3.83
N ARG A 418 30.29 -1.04 -2.78
CA ARG A 418 30.70 0.39 -2.81
C ARG A 418 32.20 0.56 -2.98
N THR A 419 33.05 -0.30 -2.39
CA THR A 419 34.50 -0.16 -2.39
C THR A 419 35.17 -0.90 -3.53
N SER A 420 34.62 -2.04 -3.98
CA SER A 420 35.23 -2.95 -4.94
C SER A 420 34.69 -2.81 -6.36
N LEU A 421 33.40 -2.43 -6.52
CA LEU A 421 32.85 -2.26 -7.86
C LEU A 421 33.21 -0.89 -8.44
N PRO A 422 33.46 -0.79 -9.76
CA PRO A 422 33.67 0.49 -10.46
C PRO A 422 32.51 1.46 -10.22
N ALA A 423 32.79 2.76 -10.26
CA ALA A 423 31.75 3.78 -10.12
C ALA A 423 30.71 3.70 -11.26
N SER A 424 31.10 3.22 -12.42
CA SER A 424 30.26 3.00 -13.60
C SER A 424 29.48 1.67 -13.56
N ALA A 425 29.66 0.83 -12.54
CA ALA A 425 28.97 -0.46 -12.44
C ALA A 425 27.45 -0.27 -12.40
N VAL A 426 26.76 -1.12 -13.16
CA VAL A 426 25.30 -1.28 -13.12
C VAL A 426 24.99 -2.66 -12.58
N VAL A 427 24.26 -2.72 -11.48
CA VAL A 427 23.98 -3.96 -10.75
C VAL A 427 22.54 -4.42 -10.99
N LEU A 428 22.36 -5.64 -11.48
CA LEU A 428 21.05 -6.29 -11.48
C LEU A 428 20.81 -6.88 -10.07
N ALA A 429 19.74 -6.47 -9.40
CA ALA A 429 19.43 -6.92 -8.04
C ALA A 429 17.94 -6.82 -7.74
N SER A 430 17.38 -7.74 -6.94
CA SER A 430 16.00 -7.63 -6.44
C SER A 430 15.81 -6.39 -5.58
N ASP A 431 16.81 -6.06 -4.77
CA ASP A 431 16.83 -4.89 -3.88
C ASP A 431 17.51 -3.68 -4.56
N ASP A 432 17.16 -3.38 -5.81
CA ASP A 432 17.80 -2.34 -6.63
C ASP A 432 17.86 -0.97 -5.94
N THR A 433 16.81 -0.59 -5.25
CA THR A 433 16.74 0.69 -4.54
C THR A 433 17.72 0.76 -3.37
N LEU A 434 17.89 -0.34 -2.62
CA LEU A 434 18.86 -0.44 -1.52
C LEU A 434 20.29 -0.43 -2.06
N VAL A 435 20.57 -1.19 -3.12
CA VAL A 435 21.89 -1.17 -3.78
C VAL A 435 22.29 0.26 -4.10
N TYR A 436 21.42 1.03 -4.75
CA TYR A 436 21.71 2.43 -5.08
C TYR A 436 21.90 3.31 -3.83
N LEU A 437 21.00 3.23 -2.88
CA LEU A 437 21.03 4.11 -1.69
C LEU A 437 22.26 3.86 -0.80
N TYR A 438 22.72 2.60 -0.67
CA TYR A 438 23.90 2.26 0.12
C TYR A 438 25.22 2.40 -0.62
N THR A 439 25.23 2.17 -1.94
CA THR A 439 26.47 2.05 -2.69
C THR A 439 26.73 3.21 -3.65
N GLY A 440 25.69 3.92 -4.07
CA GLY A 440 25.73 4.89 -5.16
C GLY A 440 25.87 4.26 -6.56
N ARG A 441 25.90 2.92 -6.67
CA ARG A 441 25.96 2.23 -7.97
C ARG A 441 24.57 2.20 -8.60
N LYS A 442 24.51 2.35 -9.93
CA LYS A 442 23.26 2.15 -10.67
C LYS A 442 22.77 0.73 -10.48
N SER A 443 21.45 0.57 -10.46
CA SER A 443 20.87 -0.74 -10.21
C SER A 443 19.51 -0.88 -10.89
N VAL A 444 19.23 -2.10 -11.34
CA VAL A 444 18.00 -2.46 -12.06
C VAL A 444 17.41 -3.70 -11.40
N ARG A 445 16.10 -3.72 -11.20
CA ARG A 445 15.40 -4.92 -10.71
C ARG A 445 14.92 -5.75 -11.88
N PRO A 446 15.14 -7.07 -11.89
CA PRO A 446 14.58 -7.99 -12.89
C PRO A 446 13.11 -8.27 -12.60
N VAL A 447 12.24 -7.26 -12.82
CA VAL A 447 10.83 -7.34 -12.49
C VAL A 447 10.11 -8.30 -13.42
N PRO A 448 9.47 -9.34 -12.90
CA PRO A 448 8.67 -10.24 -13.71
C PRO A 448 7.42 -9.56 -14.25
N ASN A 449 6.86 -10.10 -15.33
CA ASN A 449 5.56 -9.66 -15.83
C ASN A 449 4.48 -9.95 -14.79
N SER A 450 3.86 -8.91 -14.22
CA SER A 450 2.82 -9.05 -13.19
C SER A 450 1.59 -9.84 -13.67
N VAL A 451 1.29 -9.84 -14.97
CA VAL A 451 0.19 -10.62 -15.56
C VAL A 451 0.50 -12.11 -15.52
N ALA A 452 1.76 -12.51 -15.65
CA ALA A 452 2.18 -13.90 -15.60
C ALA A 452 1.81 -14.60 -14.28
N PHE A 453 1.82 -13.88 -13.16
CA PHE A 453 1.36 -14.42 -11.87
C PHE A 453 -0.12 -14.80 -11.85
N TYR A 454 -0.98 -14.07 -12.57
CA TYR A 454 -2.42 -14.36 -12.62
C TYR A 454 -2.76 -15.50 -13.58
N THR A 455 -1.97 -15.65 -14.64
CA THR A 455 -2.17 -16.65 -15.69
C THR A 455 -1.34 -17.93 -15.47
N ASN A 456 -0.58 -17.98 -14.39
CA ASN A 456 0.36 -19.08 -14.08
C ASN A 456 1.33 -19.36 -15.24
N ASP A 457 1.79 -18.30 -15.90
CA ASP A 457 2.75 -18.37 -17.02
C ASP A 457 4.18 -18.38 -16.49
N HIS A 458 4.69 -19.56 -16.13
CA HIS A 458 6.05 -19.76 -15.62
C HIS A 458 7.12 -19.25 -16.59
N ALA A 459 6.94 -19.46 -17.91
CA ALA A 459 7.89 -18.96 -18.91
C ALA A 459 7.94 -17.43 -18.95
N GLY A 460 6.77 -16.77 -18.87
CA GLY A 460 6.67 -15.32 -18.78
C GLY A 460 7.30 -14.74 -17.52
N MET A 461 7.21 -15.46 -16.39
CA MET A 461 7.87 -15.07 -15.14
C MET A 461 9.40 -15.09 -15.25
N LEU A 462 9.96 -16.06 -15.98
CA LEU A 462 11.41 -16.27 -16.12
C LEU A 462 12.05 -15.44 -17.25
N THR A 463 11.28 -14.69 -18.03
CA THR A 463 11.73 -14.00 -19.25
C THR A 463 12.99 -13.14 -19.01
N ASN A 464 13.05 -12.38 -17.92
CA ASN A 464 14.19 -11.50 -17.64
C ASN A 464 15.50 -12.26 -17.33
N PHE A 465 15.40 -13.52 -16.94
CA PHE A 465 16.55 -14.36 -16.63
C PHE A 465 16.97 -15.21 -17.85
N THR A 466 16.02 -15.63 -18.68
CA THR A 466 16.28 -16.35 -19.93
C THR A 466 16.80 -15.41 -21.02
N GLN A 467 16.44 -14.12 -20.96
CA GLN A 467 16.85 -13.06 -21.89
C GLN A 467 17.86 -12.08 -21.24
N LEU A 468 18.72 -12.58 -20.36
CA LEU A 468 19.68 -11.77 -19.61
C LEU A 468 20.58 -10.92 -20.52
N ASP A 469 20.99 -11.43 -21.69
CA ASP A 469 21.82 -10.70 -22.66
C ASP A 469 21.11 -9.46 -23.25
N GLU A 470 19.81 -9.55 -23.48
CA GLU A 470 19.02 -8.38 -23.94
C GLU A 470 18.94 -7.33 -22.85
N LEU A 471 18.67 -7.76 -21.62
CA LEU A 471 18.59 -6.91 -20.47
C LEU A 471 19.94 -6.23 -20.20
N THR A 472 21.02 -6.99 -20.28
CA THR A 472 22.40 -6.50 -20.13
C THR A 472 22.72 -5.42 -21.16
N ARG A 473 22.39 -5.63 -22.41
CA ARG A 473 22.61 -4.63 -23.47
C ARG A 473 21.74 -3.39 -23.30
N ALA A 474 20.48 -3.58 -22.89
CA ALA A 474 19.54 -2.45 -22.75
C ALA A 474 19.90 -1.49 -21.61
N PHE A 475 20.42 -2.01 -20.50
CA PHE A 475 20.71 -1.24 -19.29
C PHE A 475 22.21 -1.11 -19.00
N GLY A 476 23.08 -1.75 -19.77
CA GLY A 476 24.52 -1.75 -19.51
C GLY A 476 24.87 -2.49 -18.21
N ILE A 477 24.15 -3.58 -17.88
CA ILE A 477 24.37 -4.34 -16.65
C ILE A 477 25.76 -4.97 -16.71
N THR A 478 26.52 -4.81 -15.64
CA THR A 478 27.88 -5.32 -15.52
C THR A 478 28.01 -6.35 -14.41
N HIS A 479 27.13 -6.32 -13.44
CA HIS A 479 27.16 -7.20 -12.27
C HIS A 479 25.76 -7.65 -11.87
N ILE A 480 25.67 -8.79 -11.19
CA ILE A 480 24.42 -9.31 -10.62
C ILE A 480 24.67 -9.55 -9.14
N LEU A 481 23.79 -9.02 -8.28
CA LEU A 481 23.78 -9.33 -6.86
C LEU A 481 22.63 -10.28 -6.58
N ILE A 482 22.94 -11.42 -5.99
CA ILE A 482 21.99 -12.43 -5.52
C ILE A 482 21.98 -12.40 -4.00
N ASN A 483 20.79 -12.21 -3.43
CA ASN A 483 20.52 -12.20 -2.00
C ASN A 483 20.02 -13.61 -1.56
N PRO A 484 20.28 -14.10 -0.35
CA PRO A 484 19.81 -15.40 0.12
C PRO A 484 18.32 -15.64 0.00
N HIS A 485 17.52 -14.56 0.13
CA HIS A 485 16.05 -14.62 0.10
C HIS A 485 15.43 -14.07 -1.19
N ASP A 486 16.26 -13.81 -2.21
CA ASP A 486 15.76 -13.36 -3.49
C ASP A 486 14.76 -14.36 -4.07
N TYR A 487 13.65 -13.82 -4.59
CA TYR A 487 12.62 -14.58 -5.30
C TYR A 487 11.79 -15.54 -4.42
N GLU A 488 11.99 -15.60 -3.09
CA GLU A 488 11.24 -16.51 -2.20
C GLU A 488 9.75 -16.19 -2.09
N THR A 489 9.39 -14.92 -2.14
CA THR A 489 8.00 -14.48 -1.98
C THR A 489 7.29 -14.19 -3.30
N GLU A 490 8.05 -14.10 -4.39
CA GLU A 490 7.54 -13.71 -5.70
C GLU A 490 7.35 -14.93 -6.63
N PHE A 491 8.09 -16.02 -6.39
CA PHE A 491 8.11 -17.18 -7.27
C PHE A 491 7.86 -18.47 -6.50
N GLU A 492 7.29 -19.46 -7.19
CA GLU A 492 7.24 -20.82 -6.68
C GLU A 492 8.65 -21.39 -6.49
N PRO A 493 8.84 -22.35 -5.56
CA PRO A 493 10.17 -22.91 -5.26
C PRO A 493 10.92 -23.44 -6.50
N GLU A 494 10.20 -24.04 -7.45
CA GLU A 494 10.73 -24.58 -8.69
C GLU A 494 11.27 -23.48 -9.61
N ASP A 495 10.50 -22.42 -9.81
CA ASP A 495 10.89 -21.25 -10.62
C ASP A 495 12.09 -20.55 -10.02
N ARG A 496 12.09 -20.37 -8.68
CA ARG A 496 13.23 -19.82 -7.96
C ARG A 496 14.50 -20.64 -8.15
N GLN A 497 14.41 -21.98 -8.05
CA GLN A 497 15.56 -22.85 -8.30
C GLN A 497 16.05 -22.73 -9.74
N GLN A 498 15.14 -22.58 -10.70
CA GLN A 498 15.50 -22.40 -12.10
C GLN A 498 16.21 -21.05 -12.32
N ILE A 499 15.73 -19.95 -11.71
CA ILE A 499 16.41 -18.65 -11.74
C ILE A 499 17.85 -18.79 -11.22
N LEU A 500 18.01 -19.39 -10.04
CA LEU A 500 19.33 -19.56 -9.44
C LEU A 500 20.26 -20.39 -10.31
N ARG A 501 19.78 -21.48 -10.97
CA ARG A 501 20.56 -22.24 -11.93
C ARG A 501 20.97 -21.42 -13.15
N LEU A 502 20.00 -20.67 -13.75
CA LEU A 502 20.30 -19.81 -14.90
C LEU A 502 21.38 -18.78 -14.59
N LEU A 503 21.49 -18.31 -13.36
CA LEU A 503 22.49 -17.33 -12.95
C LEU A 503 23.81 -17.99 -12.52
N LEU A 504 23.79 -19.04 -11.70
CA LEU A 504 24.99 -19.60 -11.09
C LEU A 504 25.72 -20.58 -12.02
N GLU A 505 25.03 -21.22 -12.97
CA GLU A 505 25.61 -22.17 -13.94
C GLU A 505 25.90 -21.50 -15.30
N ASN A 506 25.66 -20.20 -15.44
CA ASN A 506 25.94 -19.48 -16.68
C ASN A 506 27.46 -19.29 -16.88
N PRO A 507 28.06 -19.82 -17.96
CA PRO A 507 29.50 -19.74 -18.16
C PRO A 507 30.04 -18.32 -18.43
N HIS A 508 29.15 -17.35 -18.71
CA HIS A 508 29.52 -15.95 -18.92
C HIS A 508 29.44 -15.12 -17.62
N LEU A 509 29.12 -15.76 -16.50
CA LEU A 509 29.02 -15.11 -15.19
C LEU A 509 30.09 -15.64 -14.24
N LYS A 510 30.96 -14.74 -13.78
CA LYS A 510 32.04 -15.06 -12.86
C LYS A 510 31.71 -14.61 -11.45
N THR A 511 31.78 -15.51 -10.49
CA THR A 511 31.65 -15.16 -9.07
C THR A 511 32.86 -14.37 -8.62
N ILE A 512 32.63 -13.12 -8.16
CA ILE A 512 33.68 -12.23 -7.64
C ILE A 512 33.55 -11.96 -6.13
N TYR A 513 32.39 -12.30 -5.54
CA TYR A 513 32.14 -12.26 -4.12
C TYR A 513 31.14 -13.34 -3.72
N ALA A 514 31.42 -14.04 -2.63
CA ALA A 514 30.49 -14.98 -2.00
C ALA A 514 30.72 -15.01 -0.49
N ALA A 515 29.75 -14.54 0.29
CA ALA A 515 29.77 -14.58 1.76
C ALA A 515 28.35 -14.49 2.31
N ASP A 516 28.07 -15.17 3.41
CA ASP A 516 26.81 -15.13 4.15
C ASP A 516 25.55 -15.37 3.31
N GLY A 517 25.69 -16.15 2.22
CA GLY A 517 24.63 -16.46 1.25
C GLY A 517 24.43 -15.38 0.19
N PHE A 518 25.16 -14.25 0.24
CA PHE A 518 25.20 -13.26 -0.83
C PHE A 518 26.23 -13.66 -1.88
N THR A 519 25.88 -13.47 -3.15
CA THR A 519 26.78 -13.72 -4.27
C THR A 519 26.77 -12.52 -5.22
N VAL A 520 27.95 -12.03 -5.61
CA VAL A 520 28.08 -11.05 -6.68
C VAL A 520 28.76 -11.71 -7.86
N LEU A 521 28.07 -11.66 -9.02
CA LEU A 521 28.55 -12.17 -10.29
C LEU A 521 28.96 -10.98 -11.17
N GLU A 522 30.09 -11.10 -11.84
CA GLU A 522 30.54 -10.19 -12.89
C GLU A 522 30.15 -10.78 -14.24
N ILE A 523 29.60 -9.97 -15.14
CA ILE A 523 29.30 -10.39 -16.52
C ILE A 523 30.56 -10.25 -17.35
N GLU A 524 31.13 -11.36 -17.76
CA GLU A 524 32.27 -11.37 -18.68
C GLU A 524 31.76 -10.93 -20.06
N SER A 525 32.24 -9.80 -20.55
CA SER A 525 31.93 -9.37 -21.91
C SER A 525 32.40 -10.49 -22.87
N PRO A 526 31.54 -10.95 -23.81
CA PRO A 526 32.01 -11.82 -24.85
C PRO A 526 33.19 -11.10 -25.52
N SER A 527 34.38 -11.71 -25.44
CA SER A 527 35.59 -11.17 -26.03
C SER A 527 35.30 -10.76 -27.48
N ILE A 528 35.48 -9.48 -27.82
CA ILE A 528 35.51 -8.97 -29.19
C ILE A 528 36.78 -9.56 -29.84
N SER A 529 36.85 -10.84 -29.98
CA SER A 529 37.96 -11.56 -30.64
C SER A 529 37.45 -12.56 -31.65
N ALA A 530 36.74 -12.12 -32.67
CA ALA A 530 36.60 -12.83 -33.95
C ALA A 530 35.89 -11.96 -34.99
N ALA A 531 36.42 -10.77 -35.30
CA ALA A 531 36.14 -10.09 -36.57
C ALA A 531 37.34 -9.23 -36.92
N ARG A 532 38.45 -9.87 -37.25
CA ARG A 532 39.50 -9.33 -38.14
C ARG A 532 39.66 -10.24 -39.36
#